data_6db2576c2dbdaab539093e684bbab2ae
#
_entry.id   6db2576c2dbdaab539093e684bbab2ae
#
_cell.length_a   1.000
_cell.length_b   1.000
_cell.length_c   1.000
_cell.angle_alpha   90.00
_cell.angle_beta   90.00
_cell.angle_gamma   90.00
#
_symmetry.space_group_name_H-M   'P 1'
#
loop_
_entity.id
_entity.type
_entity.pdbx_description
1 polymer ?
#
loop_
_entity_poly.entity_id
_entity_poly.type
_entity_poly.pdbx_seq_one_letter_code
_entity_poly.pdbx_strand_id
1 'polypeptide(L)'
;MVQLNLPQNSKVNKGKYFKDKTGSKNIRKVNVYRWDPSTGENPRIDTYEVDMDNCPSKVLDILNKIKNEIDPTLAYRRSCAHGVCGSCAMNMGGKNGLACTKPHAEIKGDIDIYPLPHLKVKKDLIGDLSGLYKQYKSKEPWLKNNSKSETTEIHQSPEDRAKLDGAYECIMCACCSTSCPSYWWNGDKYLGPAVLLQAYRWIMDSRDEDRKERLQKVADELKLYRCHTILNCTNACPKGLNPAKAIAEIKKMLATT
;
A
#
# COMPACT_ATOMS: atom_id res chain seq x y z
N MET A 1 10.41 41.75 5.64
CA MET A 1 10.30 40.64 4.67
C MET A 1 9.91 39.38 5.44
N VAL A 2 8.83 38.73 5.05
CA VAL A 2 8.47 37.42 5.63
C VAL A 2 9.44 36.38 5.05
N GLN A 3 10.28 35.79 5.88
CA GLN A 3 11.19 34.74 5.48
C GLN A 3 10.40 33.43 5.44
N LEU A 4 10.13 32.91 4.24
CA LEU A 4 9.48 31.63 4.05
C LEU A 4 10.51 30.52 4.27
N ASN A 5 10.43 29.85 5.40
CA ASN A 5 11.21 28.66 5.69
C ASN A 5 10.46 27.42 5.20
N LEU A 6 11.15 26.53 4.48
CA LEU A 6 10.59 25.23 4.11
C LEU A 6 10.36 24.39 5.37
N PRO A 7 9.25 23.61 5.41
CA PRO A 7 9.04 22.67 6.50
C PRO A 7 10.22 21.72 6.67
N GLN A 8 10.46 21.27 7.89
CA GLN A 8 11.47 20.25 8.18
C GLN A 8 11.20 18.99 7.33
N ASN A 9 12.25 18.37 6.82
CA ASN A 9 12.22 17.19 5.94
C ASN A 9 11.53 17.39 4.57
N SER A 10 11.30 18.63 4.14
CA SER A 10 10.68 18.97 2.85
C SER A 10 11.63 18.88 1.66
N LYS A 11 12.94 18.79 1.89
CA LYS A 11 13.96 18.74 0.87
C LYS A 11 14.67 17.38 0.88
N VAL A 12 14.75 16.73 -0.28
CA VAL A 12 15.52 15.50 -0.44
C VAL A 12 16.92 15.84 -0.94
N ASN A 13 17.94 15.46 -0.19
CA ASN A 13 19.33 15.73 -0.50
C ASN A 13 19.95 14.58 -1.33
N LYS A 14 21.07 14.88 -2.01
CA LYS A 14 21.93 13.84 -2.57
C LYS A 14 22.61 13.11 -1.41
N GLY A 15 22.54 11.81 -1.40
CA GLY A 15 23.08 10.95 -0.36
C GLY A 15 24.43 10.34 -0.72
N LYS A 16 24.71 9.17 -0.15
CA LYS A 16 25.93 8.42 -0.34
C LYS A 16 25.91 7.67 -1.67
N TYR A 17 27.10 7.44 -2.23
CA TYR A 17 27.29 6.61 -3.42
C TYR A 17 28.14 5.39 -3.05
N PHE A 18 27.57 4.22 -3.27
CA PHE A 18 28.22 2.93 -3.02
C PHE A 18 28.60 2.29 -4.34
N LYS A 19 29.90 2.39 -4.67
CA LYS A 19 30.44 1.82 -5.90
C LYS A 19 30.54 0.30 -5.80
N ASP A 20 30.26 -0.38 -6.88
CA ASP A 20 30.51 -1.84 -6.98
C ASP A 20 31.98 -2.19 -6.79
N LYS A 21 32.22 -3.32 -6.13
CA LYS A 21 33.55 -3.86 -5.87
C LYS A 21 33.78 -5.23 -6.51
N THR A 22 32.76 -5.78 -7.19
CA THR A 22 32.81 -7.12 -7.77
C THR A 22 33.52 -7.15 -9.12
N GLY A 23 33.55 -6.02 -9.82
CA GLY A 23 34.09 -5.93 -11.19
C GLY A 23 33.16 -6.52 -12.24
N SER A 24 31.90 -6.82 -11.91
CA SER A 24 30.89 -7.29 -12.86
C SER A 24 30.66 -6.27 -13.97
N LYS A 25 30.33 -6.77 -15.17
CA LYS A 25 29.94 -5.93 -16.32
C LYS A 25 28.46 -5.59 -16.34
N ASN A 26 27.64 -6.28 -15.55
CA ASN A 26 26.18 -6.11 -15.48
C ASN A 26 25.77 -5.39 -14.20
N ILE A 27 26.15 -4.12 -14.11
CA ILE A 27 25.86 -3.26 -12.97
C ILE A 27 24.62 -2.42 -13.24
N ARG A 28 23.70 -2.34 -12.28
CA ARG A 28 22.59 -1.37 -12.27
C ARG A 28 22.70 -0.44 -11.08
N LYS A 29 22.33 0.81 -11.33
CA LYS A 29 22.21 1.81 -10.27
C LYS A 29 20.84 1.69 -9.62
N VAL A 30 20.85 1.67 -8.30
CA VAL A 30 19.65 1.58 -7.46
C VAL A 30 19.66 2.79 -6.53
N ASN A 31 18.70 3.68 -6.71
CA ASN A 31 18.54 4.90 -5.93
C ASN A 31 17.49 4.63 -4.86
N VAL A 32 17.88 4.72 -3.60
CA VAL A 32 17.01 4.38 -2.48
C VAL A 32 16.81 5.58 -1.57
N TYR A 33 15.55 5.90 -1.28
CA TYR A 33 15.20 6.91 -0.29
C TYR A 33 15.65 6.46 1.10
N ARG A 34 16.40 7.35 1.78
CA ARG A 34 16.93 7.14 3.12
C ARG A 34 16.52 8.28 4.02
N TRP A 35 16.04 7.93 5.19
CA TRP A 35 15.73 8.88 6.25
C TRP A 35 15.75 8.20 7.61
N ASP A 36 16.36 8.88 8.59
CA ASP A 36 16.42 8.42 9.98
C ASP A 36 15.89 9.54 10.90
N PRO A 37 14.79 9.28 11.64
CA PRO A 37 14.21 10.29 12.52
C PRO A 37 15.12 10.72 13.67
N SER A 38 16.12 9.92 14.04
CA SER A 38 17.04 10.20 15.15
C SER A 38 18.07 11.28 14.82
N THR A 39 18.33 11.53 13.54
CA THR A 39 19.34 12.52 13.11
C THR A 39 18.80 13.94 13.00
N GLY A 40 17.49 14.11 12.82
CA GLY A 40 16.86 15.40 12.52
C GLY A 40 17.24 15.99 11.14
N GLU A 41 17.98 15.24 10.32
CA GLU A 41 18.40 15.66 8.98
C GLU A 41 17.28 15.49 7.94
N ASN A 42 17.38 16.25 6.85
CA ASN A 42 16.53 16.04 5.70
C ASN A 42 16.77 14.64 5.07
N PRO A 43 15.73 14.02 4.47
CA PRO A 43 15.91 12.78 3.74
C PRO A 43 16.89 12.94 2.58
N ARG A 44 17.48 11.83 2.16
CA ARG A 44 18.45 11.77 1.06
C ARG A 44 18.16 10.58 0.15
N ILE A 45 18.77 10.59 -1.03
CA ILE A 45 18.80 9.44 -1.94
C ILE A 45 20.22 8.86 -1.92
N ASP A 46 20.35 7.64 -1.41
CA ASP A 46 21.60 6.89 -1.53
C ASP A 46 21.56 6.07 -2.83
N THR A 47 22.70 6.07 -3.57
CA THR A 47 22.83 5.33 -4.83
C THR A 47 23.75 4.13 -4.62
N TYR A 48 23.28 2.94 -5.01
CA TYR A 48 24.01 1.68 -4.92
C TYR A 48 24.26 1.14 -6.33
N GLU A 49 25.52 0.84 -6.67
CA GLU A 49 25.84 0.00 -7.83
C GLU A 49 25.69 -1.47 -7.42
N VAL A 50 24.76 -2.18 -8.06
CA VAL A 50 24.44 -3.54 -7.71
C VAL A 50 24.76 -4.45 -8.90
N ASP A 51 25.59 -5.48 -8.65
CA ASP A 51 25.85 -6.56 -9.58
C ASP A 51 24.59 -7.43 -9.78
N MET A 52 24.08 -7.43 -11.00
CA MET A 52 22.84 -8.12 -11.37
C MET A 52 23.07 -9.58 -11.80
N ASP A 53 24.29 -9.99 -12.11
CA ASP A 53 24.58 -11.38 -12.49
C ASP A 53 24.38 -12.34 -11.31
N ASN A 54 24.63 -11.85 -10.10
CA ASN A 54 24.43 -12.57 -8.85
C ASN A 54 23.24 -12.04 -8.04
N CYS A 55 22.24 -11.49 -8.69
CA CYS A 55 21.03 -10.97 -8.04
C CYS A 55 19.78 -11.64 -8.64
N PRO A 56 18.92 -12.29 -7.82
CA PRO A 56 17.66 -12.84 -8.30
C PRO A 56 16.73 -11.77 -8.88
N SER A 57 15.65 -12.17 -9.53
CA SER A 57 14.89 -11.35 -10.47
C SER A 57 14.01 -10.25 -9.88
N LYS A 58 13.81 -10.19 -8.55
CA LYS A 58 12.84 -9.29 -7.93
C LYS A 58 13.50 -8.07 -7.28
N VAL A 59 12.77 -6.98 -7.17
CA VAL A 59 13.24 -5.77 -6.46
C VAL A 59 13.55 -6.07 -5.00
N LEU A 60 12.80 -6.98 -4.35
CA LEU A 60 13.09 -7.40 -2.97
C LEU A 60 14.49 -8.05 -2.86
N ASP A 61 14.92 -8.79 -3.86
CA ASP A 61 16.23 -9.45 -3.87
C ASP A 61 17.35 -8.41 -3.91
N ILE A 62 17.16 -7.34 -4.71
CA ILE A 62 18.08 -6.20 -4.74
C ILE A 62 18.20 -5.56 -3.35
N LEU A 63 17.07 -5.31 -2.67
CA LEU A 63 17.07 -4.74 -1.33
C LEU A 63 17.74 -5.66 -0.31
N ASN A 64 17.51 -6.98 -0.40
CA ASN A 64 18.20 -7.96 0.42
C ASN A 64 19.72 -7.95 0.17
N LYS A 65 20.15 -7.91 -1.10
CA LYS A 65 21.57 -7.84 -1.47
C LYS A 65 22.21 -6.56 -0.94
N ILE A 66 21.57 -5.40 -1.14
CA ILE A 66 22.07 -4.13 -0.57
C ILE A 66 22.23 -4.24 0.95
N LYS A 67 21.20 -4.73 1.65
CA LYS A 67 21.22 -4.82 3.11
C LYS A 67 22.26 -5.80 3.64
N ASN A 68 22.44 -6.92 2.98
CA ASN A 68 23.33 -7.99 3.49
C ASN A 68 24.80 -7.76 3.13
N GLU A 69 25.08 -7.14 1.97
CA GLU A 69 26.44 -7.08 1.41
C GLU A 69 27.02 -5.66 1.36
N ILE A 70 26.16 -4.60 1.27
CA ILE A 70 26.62 -3.24 1.02
C ILE A 70 26.33 -2.30 2.20
N ASP A 71 25.06 -2.24 2.66
CA ASP A 71 24.62 -1.30 3.68
C ASP A 71 23.58 -1.94 4.63
N PRO A 72 24.03 -2.50 5.76
CA PRO A 72 23.14 -3.17 6.73
C PRO A 72 22.16 -2.22 7.43
N THR A 73 22.37 -0.89 7.32
CA THR A 73 21.51 0.09 7.98
C THR A 73 20.19 0.33 7.25
N LEU A 74 20.05 -0.13 5.98
CA LEU A 74 18.84 0.02 5.18
C LEU A 74 17.63 -0.64 5.87
N ALA A 75 16.54 0.13 6.05
CA ALA A 75 15.33 -0.33 6.71
C ALA A 75 14.15 -0.45 5.74
N TYR A 76 13.56 -1.63 5.66
CA TYR A 76 12.34 -1.91 4.91
C TYR A 76 11.59 -3.10 5.55
N ARG A 77 10.29 -3.24 5.19
CA ARG A 77 9.49 -4.37 5.64
C ARG A 77 9.53 -5.50 4.62
N ARG A 78 9.64 -6.73 5.10
CA ARG A 78 9.47 -7.95 4.32
C ARG A 78 8.95 -9.08 5.20
N SER A 79 8.28 -10.06 4.61
CA SER A 79 7.85 -11.28 5.31
C SER A 79 7.73 -12.44 4.32
N CYS A 80 6.57 -12.65 3.68
CA CYS A 80 6.25 -13.85 2.90
C CYS A 80 7.09 -14.05 1.64
N ALA A 81 7.60 -13.00 1.02
CA ALA A 81 8.27 -13.00 -0.29
C ALA A 81 7.44 -13.54 -1.48
N HIS A 82 6.14 -13.77 -1.31
CA HIS A 82 5.25 -14.42 -2.29
C HIS A 82 4.02 -13.56 -2.68
N GLY A 83 3.99 -12.28 -2.35
CA GLY A 83 2.86 -11.40 -2.70
C GLY A 83 1.59 -11.63 -1.86
N VAL A 84 1.69 -12.22 -0.67
CA VAL A 84 0.56 -12.58 0.20
C VAL A 84 0.36 -11.60 1.34
N CYS A 85 1.45 -11.17 2.02
CA CYS A 85 1.33 -10.39 3.26
C CYS A 85 1.25 -8.87 3.07
N GLY A 86 1.58 -8.34 1.89
CA GLY A 86 1.56 -6.90 1.60
C GLY A 86 2.66 -6.06 2.26
N SER A 87 3.51 -6.63 3.12
CA SER A 87 4.47 -5.87 3.94
C SER A 87 5.55 -5.14 3.13
N CYS A 88 5.97 -5.68 1.99
CA CYS A 88 6.99 -5.11 1.11
C CYS A 88 6.43 -4.11 0.09
N ALA A 89 5.27 -3.51 0.36
CA ALA A 89 4.68 -2.50 -0.50
C ALA A 89 5.51 -1.20 -0.47
N MET A 90 5.89 -0.72 -1.64
CA MET A 90 6.69 0.50 -1.82
C MET A 90 6.50 1.07 -3.23
N ASN A 91 7.06 2.24 -3.49
CA ASN A 91 7.09 2.83 -4.82
C ASN A 91 8.39 2.42 -5.52
N MET A 92 8.29 1.88 -6.72
CA MET A 92 9.42 1.37 -7.50
C MET A 92 9.31 1.88 -8.93
N GLY A 93 10.25 2.69 -9.38
CA GLY A 93 10.22 3.31 -10.70
C GLY A 93 8.93 4.13 -10.95
N GLY A 94 8.47 4.87 -9.93
CA GLY A 94 7.26 5.71 -9.99
C GLY A 94 5.93 4.96 -9.81
N LYS A 95 5.92 3.62 -9.63
CA LYS A 95 4.71 2.82 -9.46
C LYS A 95 4.67 2.13 -8.10
N ASN A 96 3.53 2.17 -7.42
CA ASN A 96 3.33 1.42 -6.19
C ASN A 96 3.13 -0.07 -6.50
N GLY A 97 3.74 -0.93 -5.69
CA GLY A 97 3.64 -2.38 -5.87
C GLY A 97 4.33 -3.13 -4.74
N LEU A 98 4.41 -4.45 -4.87
CA LEU A 98 5.11 -5.31 -3.92
C LEU A 98 6.51 -5.64 -4.45
N ALA A 99 7.54 -5.33 -3.66
CA ALA A 99 8.93 -5.59 -4.05
C ALA A 99 9.21 -7.08 -4.31
N CYS A 100 8.52 -7.97 -3.61
CA CYS A 100 8.68 -9.43 -3.76
C CYS A 100 8.08 -10.02 -5.05
N THR A 101 7.21 -9.28 -5.74
CA THR A 101 6.60 -9.76 -7.00
C THR A 101 7.05 -8.95 -8.22
N LYS A 102 7.62 -7.74 -8.00
CA LYS A 102 8.03 -6.86 -9.10
C LYS A 102 9.38 -7.31 -9.69
N PRO A 103 9.44 -7.78 -10.95
CA PRO A 103 10.71 -8.03 -11.63
C PRO A 103 11.48 -6.72 -11.83
N HIS A 104 12.75 -6.69 -11.47
CA HIS A 104 13.57 -5.49 -11.66
C HIS A 104 13.81 -5.19 -13.15
N ALA A 105 13.77 -6.19 -14.02
CA ALA A 105 13.95 -6.03 -15.47
C ALA A 105 12.82 -5.18 -16.11
N GLU A 106 11.64 -5.12 -15.51
CA GLU A 106 10.53 -4.29 -16.00
C GLU A 106 10.71 -2.80 -15.69
N ILE A 107 11.67 -2.43 -14.86
CA ILE A 107 11.99 -1.03 -14.56
C ILE A 107 13.09 -0.59 -15.52
N LYS A 108 12.79 0.38 -16.38
CA LYS A 108 13.75 0.91 -17.34
C LYS A 108 14.73 1.88 -16.67
N GLY A 109 16.01 1.84 -17.07
CA GLY A 109 17.04 2.73 -16.52
C GLY A 109 17.43 2.41 -15.08
N ASP A 110 17.75 3.42 -14.31
CA ASP A 110 18.06 3.31 -12.89
C ASP A 110 16.81 2.87 -12.10
N ILE A 111 17.01 2.16 -10.99
CA ILE A 111 15.91 1.66 -10.18
C ILE A 111 15.70 2.62 -9.01
N ASP A 112 14.68 3.46 -9.11
CA ASP A 112 14.32 4.38 -8.03
C ASP A 112 13.34 3.71 -7.06
N ILE A 113 13.69 3.68 -5.76
CA ILE A 113 12.91 3.05 -4.71
C ILE A 113 12.59 4.06 -3.60
N TYR A 114 11.30 4.28 -3.38
CA TYR A 114 10.76 5.17 -2.38
C TYR A 114 9.79 4.45 -1.46
N PRO A 115 9.53 4.95 -0.23
CA PRO A 115 8.40 4.47 0.55
C PRO A 115 7.08 4.74 -0.18
N LEU A 116 6.00 4.12 0.24
CA LEU A 116 4.67 4.44 -0.27
C LEU A 116 4.39 5.95 -0.10
N PRO A 117 3.95 6.65 -1.17
CA PRO A 117 3.81 8.09 -1.15
C PRO A 117 2.72 8.57 -0.17
N HIS A 118 2.87 9.82 0.31
CA HIS A 118 1.92 10.49 1.19
C HIS A 118 1.66 9.81 2.56
N LEU A 119 2.47 8.84 2.95
CA LEU A 119 2.53 8.34 4.32
C LEU A 119 3.66 9.03 5.09
N LYS A 120 3.45 9.26 6.38
CA LYS A 120 4.54 9.66 7.27
C LYS A 120 5.59 8.54 7.26
N VAL A 121 6.83 8.87 6.95
CA VAL A 121 7.93 7.91 6.98
C VAL A 121 8.36 7.69 8.42
N LYS A 122 8.53 6.44 8.84
CA LYS A 122 9.10 6.07 10.14
C LYS A 122 10.62 5.92 10.07
N LYS A 123 11.12 5.28 9.02
CA LYS A 123 12.54 5.16 8.69
C LYS A 123 12.66 4.62 7.27
N ASP A 124 13.53 5.20 6.47
CA ASP A 124 13.84 4.77 5.09
C ASP A 124 12.58 4.43 4.27
N LEU A 125 12.39 3.16 3.90
CA LEU A 125 11.26 2.68 3.10
C LEU A 125 10.02 2.30 3.95
N ILE A 126 10.03 2.58 5.26
CA ILE A 126 8.96 2.20 6.17
C ILE A 126 7.99 3.35 6.39
N GLY A 127 6.84 3.31 5.74
CA GLY A 127 5.73 4.23 5.96
C GLY A 127 4.88 3.87 7.20
N ASP A 128 4.23 4.87 7.78
CA ASP A 128 3.30 4.70 8.90
C ASP A 128 1.89 4.34 8.40
N LEU A 129 1.44 3.13 8.68
CA LEU A 129 0.12 2.62 8.33
C LEU A 129 -0.92 2.78 9.45
N SER A 130 -0.58 3.41 10.56
CA SER A 130 -1.46 3.52 11.74
C SER A 130 -2.80 4.19 11.41
N GLY A 131 -2.79 5.24 10.58
CA GLY A 131 -4.00 5.91 10.11
C GLY A 131 -4.91 4.99 9.29
N LEU A 132 -4.33 4.23 8.35
CA LEU A 132 -5.06 3.26 7.53
C LEU A 132 -5.73 2.19 8.40
N TYR A 133 -4.99 1.61 9.34
CA TYR A 133 -5.54 0.58 10.24
C TYR A 133 -6.57 1.14 11.22
N LYS A 134 -6.44 2.40 11.69
CA LYS A 134 -7.47 3.07 12.47
C LYS A 134 -8.77 3.22 11.70
N GLN A 135 -8.69 3.65 10.44
CA GLN A 135 -9.84 3.74 9.53
C GLN A 135 -10.45 2.35 9.25
N TYR A 136 -9.63 1.34 9.01
CA TYR A 136 -10.09 -0.03 8.80
C TYR A 136 -10.82 -0.57 10.02
N LYS A 137 -10.24 -0.45 11.22
CA LYS A 137 -10.87 -0.86 12.48
C LYS A 137 -12.22 -0.18 12.71
N SER A 138 -12.37 1.10 12.30
CA SER A 138 -13.64 1.84 12.45
C SER A 138 -14.78 1.28 11.58
N LYS A 139 -14.50 0.39 10.65
CA LYS A 139 -15.49 -0.30 9.82
C LYS A 139 -15.83 -1.70 10.35
N GLU A 140 -15.33 -2.05 11.53
CA GLU A 140 -15.64 -3.30 12.22
C GLU A 140 -15.45 -4.51 11.28
N PRO A 141 -14.19 -4.79 10.87
CA PRO A 141 -13.90 -5.79 9.84
C PRO A 141 -13.96 -7.22 10.42
N TRP A 142 -15.11 -7.58 10.94
CA TRP A 142 -15.45 -8.92 11.44
C TRP A 142 -16.92 -9.21 11.17
N LEU A 143 -17.26 -10.50 11.10
CA LEU A 143 -18.62 -10.94 10.89
C LEU A 143 -19.49 -10.55 12.09
N LYS A 144 -20.65 -9.97 11.81
CA LYS A 144 -21.70 -9.68 12.79
C LYS A 144 -22.91 -10.56 12.47
N ASN A 145 -23.10 -11.56 13.30
CA ASN A 145 -24.23 -12.46 13.21
C ASN A 145 -24.72 -12.73 14.63
N ASN A 146 -25.99 -12.38 14.87
CA ASN A 146 -26.65 -12.57 16.16
C ASN A 146 -27.51 -13.84 16.17
N SER A 147 -27.65 -14.51 15.02
CA SER A 147 -28.38 -15.79 14.93
C SER A 147 -27.60 -16.83 15.74
N LYS A 148 -28.22 -17.36 16.76
CA LYS A 148 -27.67 -18.36 17.66
C LYS A 148 -27.46 -19.69 16.94
N SER A 149 -26.35 -19.83 16.24
CA SER A 149 -25.84 -21.15 15.88
C SER A 149 -24.56 -21.39 16.71
N GLU A 150 -24.75 -21.79 17.97
CA GLU A 150 -23.63 -22.08 18.89
C GLU A 150 -22.89 -23.37 18.53
N THR A 151 -23.45 -24.18 17.62
CA THR A 151 -22.96 -25.56 17.38
C THR A 151 -22.73 -25.89 15.91
N THR A 152 -23.11 -25.04 14.96
CA THR A 152 -23.01 -25.33 13.53
C THR A 152 -22.45 -24.17 12.73
N GLU A 153 -21.84 -24.50 11.58
CA GLU A 153 -21.31 -23.52 10.62
C GLU A 153 -22.44 -22.66 10.05
N ILE A 154 -22.15 -21.36 9.88
CA ILE A 154 -23.06 -20.45 9.18
C ILE A 154 -22.91 -20.70 7.67
N HIS A 155 -23.93 -21.30 7.08
CA HIS A 155 -23.92 -21.65 5.66
C HIS A 155 -23.97 -20.44 4.74
N GLN A 156 -23.28 -20.55 3.61
CA GLN A 156 -23.28 -19.57 2.53
C GLN A 156 -23.41 -20.32 1.20
N SER A 157 -24.28 -19.88 0.31
CA SER A 157 -24.38 -20.47 -1.02
C SER A 157 -23.15 -20.18 -1.88
N PRO A 158 -22.82 -21.02 -2.88
CA PRO A 158 -21.74 -20.72 -3.82
C PRO A 158 -21.94 -19.38 -4.54
N GLU A 159 -23.16 -19.01 -4.86
CA GLU A 159 -23.53 -17.75 -5.53
C GLU A 159 -23.28 -16.54 -4.62
N ASP A 160 -23.61 -16.66 -3.33
CA ASP A 160 -23.34 -15.59 -2.36
C ASP A 160 -21.84 -15.48 -2.06
N ARG A 161 -21.15 -16.63 -1.99
CA ARG A 161 -19.68 -16.65 -1.84
C ARG A 161 -18.98 -15.96 -3.03
N ALA A 162 -19.45 -16.17 -4.25
CA ALA A 162 -18.90 -15.57 -5.46
C ALA A 162 -19.01 -14.03 -5.46
N LYS A 163 -19.99 -13.44 -4.76
CA LYS A 163 -20.11 -11.98 -4.59
C LYS A 163 -18.94 -11.35 -3.83
N LEU A 164 -18.17 -12.13 -3.08
CA LEU A 164 -17.02 -11.67 -2.33
C LEU A 164 -15.71 -11.72 -3.15
N ASP A 165 -15.74 -12.38 -4.32
CA ASP A 165 -14.56 -12.44 -5.20
C ASP A 165 -14.14 -11.06 -5.68
N GLY A 166 -12.86 -10.79 -5.65
CA GLY A 166 -12.31 -9.46 -5.92
C GLY A 166 -12.34 -8.50 -4.72
N ALA A 167 -12.86 -8.92 -3.57
CA ALA A 167 -12.86 -8.12 -2.36
C ALA A 167 -12.12 -8.80 -1.19
N TYR A 168 -12.38 -10.09 -0.93
CA TYR A 168 -11.76 -10.78 0.21
C TYR A 168 -10.25 -11.04 0.02
N GLU A 169 -9.74 -11.07 -1.21
CA GLU A 169 -8.33 -11.26 -1.52
C GLU A 169 -7.45 -10.03 -1.21
N CYS A 170 -8.06 -8.95 -0.76
CA CYS A 170 -7.32 -7.74 -0.41
C CYS A 170 -6.39 -7.99 0.79
N ILE A 171 -5.09 -7.75 0.57
CA ILE A 171 -4.01 -7.95 1.55
C ILE A 171 -3.67 -6.68 2.34
N MET A 172 -4.47 -5.63 2.24
CA MET A 172 -4.29 -4.35 2.95
C MET A 172 -2.89 -3.72 2.79
N CYS A 173 -2.25 -3.90 1.63
CA CYS A 173 -0.89 -3.41 1.35
C CYS A 173 -0.78 -1.89 1.21
N ALA A 174 -1.89 -1.18 1.13
CA ALA A 174 -2.00 0.27 0.95
C ALA A 174 -1.55 0.83 -0.42
N CYS A 175 -1.11 0.03 -1.39
CA CYS A 175 -0.71 0.52 -2.72
C CYS A 175 -1.79 1.38 -3.38
N CYS A 176 -3.06 0.95 -3.31
CA CYS A 176 -4.19 1.66 -3.88
C CYS A 176 -4.51 2.98 -3.16
N SER A 177 -4.51 3.00 -1.82
CA SER A 177 -4.79 4.21 -1.04
C SER A 177 -3.70 5.26 -1.24
N THR A 178 -2.45 4.86 -1.25
CA THR A 178 -1.31 5.75 -1.44
C THR A 178 -1.10 6.19 -2.90
N SER A 179 -1.83 5.60 -3.86
CA SER A 179 -1.89 6.06 -5.26
C SER A 179 -3.08 6.99 -5.54
N CYS A 180 -3.96 7.20 -4.57
CA CYS A 180 -5.19 7.96 -4.75
C CYS A 180 -5.01 9.44 -4.38
N PRO A 181 -5.13 10.39 -5.35
CA PRO A 181 -4.99 11.81 -5.06
C PRO A 181 -5.98 12.31 -4.00
N SER A 182 -7.21 11.82 -4.01
CA SER A 182 -8.21 12.16 -2.98
C SER A 182 -7.77 11.74 -1.57
N TYR A 183 -7.06 10.61 -1.43
CA TYR A 183 -6.52 10.15 -0.17
C TYR A 183 -5.29 10.98 0.28
N TRP A 184 -4.49 11.47 -0.66
CA TRP A 184 -3.34 12.32 -0.34
C TRP A 184 -3.75 13.58 0.41
N TRP A 185 -4.84 14.23 -0.06
CA TRP A 185 -5.29 15.52 0.47
C TRP A 185 -6.27 15.40 1.64
N ASN A 186 -6.98 14.27 1.76
CA ASN A 186 -8.04 14.07 2.75
C ASN A 186 -7.87 12.73 3.51
N GLY A 187 -6.66 12.25 3.71
CA GLY A 187 -6.38 10.96 4.35
C GLY A 187 -6.79 10.86 5.81
N ASP A 188 -7.11 11.98 6.44
CA ASP A 188 -7.67 12.07 7.79
C ASP A 188 -9.17 11.71 7.83
N LYS A 189 -9.93 12.00 6.77
CA LYS A 189 -11.38 11.84 6.68
C LYS A 189 -11.80 10.82 5.64
N TYR A 190 -11.25 10.88 4.44
CA TYR A 190 -11.56 9.95 3.38
C TYR A 190 -11.02 8.55 3.69
N LEU A 191 -11.90 7.55 3.66
CA LEU A 191 -11.53 6.17 3.99
C LEU A 191 -10.52 5.55 3.01
N GLY A 192 -10.49 6.06 1.79
CA GLY A 192 -9.62 5.54 0.75
C GLY A 192 -10.04 4.19 0.18
N PRO A 193 -9.45 3.82 -0.98
CA PRO A 193 -9.89 2.64 -1.72
C PRO A 193 -9.66 1.32 -0.99
N ALA A 194 -8.60 1.16 -0.19
CA ALA A 194 -8.37 -0.09 0.54
C ALA A 194 -9.45 -0.36 1.60
N VAL A 195 -9.76 0.66 2.41
CA VAL A 195 -10.75 0.53 3.49
C VAL A 195 -12.17 0.40 2.92
N LEU A 196 -12.47 1.13 1.83
CA LEU A 196 -13.78 1.02 1.17
C LEU A 196 -13.98 -0.33 0.48
N LEU A 197 -12.93 -0.92 -0.11
CA LEU A 197 -12.99 -2.30 -0.64
C LEU A 197 -13.28 -3.30 0.47
N GLN A 198 -12.64 -3.16 1.62
CA GLN A 198 -12.91 -4.02 2.77
C GLN A 198 -14.30 -3.78 3.39
N ALA A 199 -14.78 -2.53 3.40
CA ALA A 199 -16.16 -2.25 3.81
C ALA A 199 -17.16 -2.93 2.86
N TYR A 200 -16.94 -2.86 1.55
CA TYR A 200 -17.75 -3.54 0.53
C TYR A 200 -17.79 -5.05 0.78
N ARG A 201 -16.65 -5.68 1.07
CA ARG A 201 -16.60 -7.11 1.39
C ARG A 201 -17.60 -7.49 2.49
N TRP A 202 -17.63 -6.72 3.59
CA TRP A 202 -18.52 -7.01 4.72
C TRP A 202 -19.98 -6.66 4.44
N ILE A 203 -20.25 -5.63 3.64
CA ILE A 203 -21.60 -5.26 3.18
C ILE A 203 -22.19 -6.36 2.30
N MET A 204 -21.36 -7.06 1.52
CA MET A 204 -21.79 -8.09 0.58
C MET A 204 -21.81 -9.49 1.17
N ASP A 205 -21.30 -9.71 2.37
CA ASP A 205 -21.30 -11.02 3.02
C ASP A 205 -22.73 -11.37 3.47
N SER A 206 -23.33 -12.40 2.87
CA SER A 206 -24.70 -12.82 3.16
C SER A 206 -24.90 -13.35 4.57
N ARG A 207 -23.82 -13.68 5.28
CA ARG A 207 -23.82 -14.14 6.67
C ARG A 207 -23.84 -12.98 7.67
N ASP A 208 -23.58 -11.74 7.20
CA ASP A 208 -23.57 -10.54 8.03
C ASP A 208 -24.97 -9.93 8.11
N GLU A 209 -25.48 -9.74 9.32
CA GLU A 209 -26.83 -9.23 9.58
C GLU A 209 -26.88 -7.68 9.62
N ASP A 210 -25.73 -7.01 9.79
CA ASP A 210 -25.64 -5.56 9.98
C ASP A 210 -25.40 -4.76 8.69
N ARG A 211 -25.78 -5.30 7.54
CA ARG A 211 -25.56 -4.68 6.22
C ARG A 211 -26.01 -3.21 6.17
N LYS A 212 -27.19 -2.89 6.71
CA LYS A 212 -27.76 -1.53 6.71
C LYS A 212 -26.89 -0.58 7.55
N GLU A 213 -26.49 -1.01 8.73
CA GLU A 213 -25.62 -0.23 9.61
C GLU A 213 -24.25 0.01 8.98
N ARG A 214 -23.67 -1.01 8.32
CA ARG A 214 -22.40 -0.88 7.59
C ARG A 214 -22.48 0.13 6.46
N LEU A 215 -23.57 0.15 5.70
CA LEU A 215 -23.82 1.16 4.67
C LEU A 215 -23.87 2.58 5.27
N GLN A 216 -24.61 2.75 6.38
CA GLN A 216 -24.69 4.05 7.06
C GLN A 216 -23.33 4.52 7.59
N LYS A 217 -22.49 3.61 8.09
CA LYS A 217 -21.13 3.97 8.59
C LYS A 217 -20.17 4.48 7.51
N VAL A 218 -20.45 4.21 6.24
CA VAL A 218 -19.67 4.74 5.12
C VAL A 218 -20.37 5.89 4.38
N ALA A 219 -21.68 6.09 4.61
CA ALA A 219 -22.53 7.10 3.96
C ALA A 219 -22.22 8.52 4.48
N ASP A 220 -21.06 9.05 4.11
CA ASP A 220 -20.61 10.36 4.53
C ASP A 220 -19.89 11.04 3.38
N GLU A 221 -20.14 12.34 3.20
CA GLU A 221 -19.59 13.13 2.09
C GLU A 221 -18.06 13.04 2.01
N LEU A 222 -17.39 13.11 3.14
CA LEU A 222 -15.94 13.08 3.18
C LEU A 222 -15.38 11.64 3.19
N LYS A 223 -16.11 10.68 3.77
CA LYS A 223 -15.65 9.28 3.88
C LYS A 223 -15.74 8.50 2.57
N LEU A 224 -16.85 8.65 1.81
CA LEU A 224 -17.12 7.88 0.60
C LEU A 224 -17.05 8.73 -0.67
N TYR A 225 -17.73 9.88 -0.67
CA TYR A 225 -17.97 10.63 -1.91
C TYR A 225 -16.77 11.45 -2.39
N ARG A 226 -15.66 11.48 -1.64
CA ARG A 226 -14.36 11.98 -2.13
C ARG A 226 -13.74 11.10 -3.22
N CYS A 227 -14.32 9.95 -3.51
CA CYS A 227 -13.92 9.16 -4.67
C CYS A 227 -14.46 9.81 -5.96
N HIS A 228 -13.52 10.26 -6.82
CA HIS A 228 -13.79 10.85 -8.13
C HIS A 228 -13.53 9.87 -9.29
N THR A 229 -13.41 8.58 -9.01
CA THR A 229 -13.24 7.51 -10.02
C THR A 229 -12.01 7.71 -10.93
N ILE A 230 -10.89 8.15 -10.36
CA ILE A 230 -9.62 8.40 -11.10
C ILE A 230 -8.96 7.09 -11.55
N LEU A 231 -9.34 5.94 -10.98
CA LEU A 231 -8.87 4.58 -11.27
C LEU A 231 -7.41 4.26 -10.90
N ASN A 232 -6.62 5.17 -10.37
CA ASN A 232 -5.26 4.91 -9.92
C ASN A 232 -5.19 3.73 -8.93
N CYS A 233 -6.19 3.58 -8.08
CA CYS A 233 -6.30 2.49 -7.11
C CYS A 233 -6.38 1.11 -7.76
N THR A 234 -7.12 0.99 -8.85
CA THR A 234 -7.24 -0.27 -9.62
C THR A 234 -5.92 -0.58 -10.32
N ASN A 235 -5.30 0.42 -10.95
CA ASN A 235 -4.03 0.25 -11.67
C ASN A 235 -2.85 -0.08 -10.74
N ALA A 236 -2.89 0.40 -9.49
CA ALA A 236 -1.83 0.17 -8.51
C ALA A 236 -2.02 -1.11 -7.68
N CYS A 237 -3.13 -1.83 -7.84
CA CYS A 237 -3.40 -3.03 -7.03
C CYS A 237 -2.53 -4.21 -7.46
N PRO A 238 -1.59 -4.70 -6.62
CA PRO A 238 -0.72 -5.82 -6.96
C PRO A 238 -1.45 -7.17 -7.01
N LYS A 239 -2.71 -7.22 -6.56
CA LYS A 239 -3.60 -8.39 -6.62
C LYS A 239 -4.58 -8.32 -7.78
N GLY A 240 -4.53 -7.27 -8.62
CA GLY A 240 -5.46 -7.09 -9.74
C GLY A 240 -6.91 -6.81 -9.33
N LEU A 241 -7.15 -6.36 -8.09
CA LEU A 241 -8.49 -6.08 -7.60
C LEU A 241 -8.99 -4.73 -8.13
N ASN A 242 -10.32 -4.53 -8.06
CA ASN A 242 -10.95 -3.29 -8.52
C ASN A 242 -11.64 -2.52 -7.37
N PRO A 243 -10.91 -1.75 -6.56
CA PRO A 243 -11.50 -0.94 -5.50
C PRO A 243 -12.48 0.12 -6.02
N ALA A 244 -12.27 0.65 -7.22
CA ALA A 244 -13.16 1.65 -7.80
C ALA A 244 -14.56 1.07 -8.08
N LYS A 245 -14.65 -0.17 -8.58
CA LYS A 245 -15.92 -0.89 -8.75
C LYS A 245 -16.64 -1.09 -7.42
N ALA A 246 -15.92 -1.55 -6.39
CA ALA A 246 -16.48 -1.74 -5.06
C ALA A 246 -17.06 -0.43 -4.48
N ILE A 247 -16.37 0.69 -4.65
CA ILE A 247 -16.84 2.01 -4.22
C ILE A 247 -18.09 2.43 -4.99
N ALA A 248 -18.13 2.19 -6.30
CA ALA A 248 -19.31 2.48 -7.13
C ALA A 248 -20.53 1.66 -6.70
N GLU A 249 -20.35 0.38 -6.38
CA GLU A 249 -21.44 -0.49 -5.88
C GLU A 249 -21.95 -0.01 -4.51
N ILE A 250 -21.07 0.41 -3.59
CA ILE A 250 -21.51 1.03 -2.31
C ILE A 250 -22.37 2.27 -2.59
N LYS A 251 -21.93 3.16 -3.48
CA LYS A 251 -22.69 4.37 -3.83
C LYS A 251 -24.06 4.03 -4.44
N LYS A 252 -24.11 3.02 -5.31
CA LYS A 252 -25.35 2.53 -5.91
C LYS A 252 -26.31 2.00 -4.84
N MET A 253 -25.83 1.16 -3.92
CA MET A 253 -26.66 0.65 -2.83
C MET A 253 -27.25 1.76 -1.96
N LEU A 254 -26.45 2.80 -1.65
CA LEU A 254 -26.94 3.97 -0.89
C LEU A 254 -27.97 4.80 -1.63
N ALA A 255 -27.93 4.83 -2.96
CA ALA A 255 -28.91 5.57 -3.77
C ALA A 255 -30.23 4.80 -3.97
N THR A 256 -30.25 3.49 -3.70
CA THR A 256 -31.42 2.61 -3.88
C THR A 256 -32.05 2.17 -2.55
N THR A 257 -31.50 2.60 -1.41
CA THR A 257 -32.02 2.35 -0.06
C THR A 257 -32.76 3.56 0.46
#